data_af31848a1b3b3feb0c024a4d5c7cebe9
#
_entry.id   af31848a1b3b3feb0c024a4d5c7cebe9
#
_cell.length_a   1.000
_cell.length_b   1.000
_cell.length_c   1.000
_cell.angle_alpha   90.00
_cell.angle_beta   90.00
_cell.angle_gamma   90.00
#
_symmetry.space_group_name_H-M   'P 1'
#
loop_
_entity.id
_entity.type
_entity.pdbx_description
1 polymer ?
#
loop_
_entity_poly.entity_id
_entity_poly.type
_entity_poly.pdbx_seq_one_letter_code
_entity_poly.pdbx_strand_id
1 'polypeptide(L)'
;MKIHVAKTAEELGAQAAHTIAEKLCEAIAESGEARLVLSTGGSQFETLKALLQEDVPWDKGTAFHLDEYIDLPITHAASFRKYLKERFIDHVHLKEFVFVETEGDVDDNIRMLTRRLREKTIDVGVIGIGENAHIAFNDPPADFDTKQAYIIVNLDSRCKKQQVGEGWFK
;
A
#
# COMPACT_ATOMS: atom_id res chain seq x y z
N MET A 1 -12.36 16.49 6.31
CA MET A 1 -11.82 15.24 6.84
C MET A 1 -12.83 14.65 7.81
N LYS A 2 -13.15 13.33 7.68
CA LYS A 2 -13.94 12.60 8.70
C LYS A 2 -12.96 11.82 9.58
N ILE A 3 -13.19 11.83 10.89
CA ILE A 3 -12.37 11.08 11.86
C ILE A 3 -13.27 10.01 12.48
N HIS A 4 -12.83 8.76 12.42
CA HIS A 4 -13.46 7.61 13.06
C HIS A 4 -12.51 7.07 14.13
N VAL A 5 -13.02 6.91 15.33
CA VAL A 5 -12.26 6.35 16.46
C VAL A 5 -12.95 5.04 16.88
N ALA A 6 -12.23 3.95 16.75
CA ALA A 6 -12.70 2.63 17.15
C ALA A 6 -12.10 2.24 18.51
N LYS A 7 -12.74 1.29 19.19
CA LYS A 7 -12.28 0.80 20.51
C LYS A 7 -11.20 -0.29 20.38
N THR A 8 -11.21 -1.02 19.29
CA THR A 8 -10.26 -2.09 19.02
C THR A 8 -9.71 -2.01 17.59
N ALA A 9 -8.60 -2.68 17.32
CA ALA A 9 -8.01 -2.76 15.99
C ALA A 9 -8.95 -3.49 15.00
N GLU A 10 -9.65 -4.50 15.46
CA GLU A 10 -10.62 -5.27 14.67
C GLU A 10 -11.80 -4.40 14.24
N GLU A 11 -12.35 -3.60 15.17
CA GLU A 11 -13.44 -2.67 14.88
C GLU A 11 -12.99 -1.61 13.88
N LEU A 12 -11.77 -1.05 14.05
CA LEU A 12 -11.19 -0.11 13.12
C LEU A 12 -10.99 -0.75 11.73
N GLY A 13 -10.42 -1.96 11.70
CA GLY A 13 -10.19 -2.71 10.47
C GLY A 13 -11.47 -2.98 9.69
N ALA A 14 -12.52 -3.41 10.38
CA ALA A 14 -13.83 -3.67 9.78
C ALA A 14 -14.46 -2.39 9.19
N GLN A 15 -14.43 -1.27 9.92
CA GLN A 15 -14.95 0.01 9.42
C GLN A 15 -14.17 0.52 8.21
N ALA A 16 -12.83 0.40 8.25
CA ALA A 16 -11.98 0.79 7.13
C ALA A 16 -12.24 -0.09 5.90
N ALA A 17 -12.28 -1.41 6.08
CA ALA A 17 -12.54 -2.37 5.01
C ALA A 17 -13.88 -2.12 4.33
N HIS A 18 -14.93 -1.91 5.10
CA HIS A 18 -16.26 -1.59 4.58
C HIS A 18 -16.25 -0.31 3.74
N THR A 19 -15.62 0.76 4.25
CA THR A 19 -15.50 2.03 3.51
C THR A 19 -14.69 1.86 2.21
N ILE A 20 -13.60 1.08 2.25
CA ILE A 20 -12.79 0.76 1.06
C ILE A 20 -13.65 0.02 0.03
N ALA A 21 -14.37 -1.02 0.47
CA ALA A 21 -15.22 -1.83 -0.40
C ALA A 21 -16.33 -0.99 -1.06
N GLU A 22 -17.03 -0.15 -0.28
CA GLU A 22 -18.04 0.78 -0.82
C GLU A 22 -17.46 1.65 -1.93
N LYS A 23 -16.29 2.28 -1.71
CA LYS A 23 -15.67 3.17 -2.69
C LYS A 23 -15.17 2.43 -3.93
N LEU A 24 -14.65 1.22 -3.79
CA LEU A 24 -14.27 0.40 -4.93
C LEU A 24 -15.51 -0.02 -5.76
N CYS A 25 -16.58 -0.44 -5.10
CA CYS A 25 -17.83 -0.80 -5.78
C CYS A 25 -18.48 0.42 -6.50
N GLU A 26 -18.46 1.60 -5.87
CA GLU A 26 -18.90 2.86 -6.50
C GLU A 26 -18.10 3.13 -7.79
N ALA A 27 -16.76 3.08 -7.72
CA ALA A 27 -15.90 3.30 -8.88
C ALA A 27 -16.12 2.27 -9.99
N ILE A 28 -16.28 0.99 -9.64
CA ILE A 28 -16.59 -0.08 -10.60
C ILE A 28 -17.94 0.15 -11.27
N ALA A 29 -18.95 0.58 -10.52
CA ALA A 29 -20.28 0.88 -11.06
C ALA A 29 -20.24 2.07 -12.03
N GLU A 30 -19.44 3.07 -11.76
CA GLU A 30 -19.31 4.29 -12.57
C GLU A 30 -18.45 4.09 -13.82
N SER A 31 -17.32 3.39 -13.71
CA SER A 31 -16.29 3.31 -14.77
C SER A 31 -15.99 1.90 -15.29
N GLY A 32 -16.55 0.86 -14.67
CA GLY A 32 -16.31 -0.54 -15.01
C GLY A 32 -15.02 -1.13 -14.41
N GLU A 33 -14.24 -0.34 -13.68
CA GLU A 33 -13.01 -0.77 -12.99
C GLU A 33 -12.73 0.11 -11.78
N ALA A 34 -11.85 -0.34 -10.89
CA ALA A 34 -11.36 0.47 -9.77
C ALA A 34 -9.86 0.33 -9.60
N ARG A 35 -9.25 1.35 -9.03
CA ARG A 35 -7.81 1.39 -8.76
C ARG A 35 -7.54 1.74 -7.30
N LEU A 36 -6.72 0.93 -6.63
CA LEU A 36 -6.36 1.16 -5.24
C LEU A 36 -4.85 1.14 -5.02
N VAL A 37 -4.39 1.88 -4.02
CA VAL A 37 -3.03 1.83 -3.50
C VAL A 37 -3.08 1.32 -2.08
N LEU A 38 -2.25 0.33 -1.77
CA LEU A 38 -2.15 -0.29 -0.45
C LEU A 38 -0.86 0.13 0.26
N SER A 39 -0.95 0.33 1.56
CA SER A 39 0.21 0.38 2.46
C SER A 39 0.44 -0.96 3.15
N THR A 40 1.55 -1.06 3.85
CA THR A 40 1.95 -2.21 4.65
C THR A 40 2.13 -1.82 6.12
N GLY A 41 2.50 -2.77 6.95
CA GLY A 41 2.74 -2.57 8.37
C GLY A 41 1.69 -3.21 9.27
N GLY A 42 1.99 -3.29 10.57
CA GLY A 42 1.14 -3.95 11.56
C GLY A 42 -0.27 -3.33 11.69
N SER A 43 -0.38 -2.02 11.48
CA SER A 43 -1.66 -1.29 11.51
C SER A 43 -2.63 -1.71 10.41
N GLN A 44 -2.16 -2.36 9.35
CA GLN A 44 -2.98 -2.79 8.22
C GLN A 44 -3.54 -4.21 8.37
N PHE A 45 -3.08 -4.99 9.36
CA PHE A 45 -3.44 -6.40 9.47
C PHE A 45 -4.95 -6.63 9.54
N GLU A 46 -5.62 -5.97 10.46
CA GLU A 46 -7.07 -6.16 10.64
C GLU A 46 -7.87 -5.54 9.47
N THR A 47 -7.38 -4.46 8.86
CA THR A 47 -8.01 -3.87 7.67
C THR A 47 -7.96 -4.83 6.48
N LEU A 48 -6.78 -5.38 6.16
CA LEU A 48 -6.65 -6.33 5.03
C LEU A 48 -7.44 -7.60 5.29
N LYS A 49 -7.39 -8.14 6.52
CA LYS A 49 -8.16 -9.33 6.92
C LYS A 49 -9.67 -9.12 6.77
N ALA A 50 -10.18 -7.97 7.20
CA ALA A 50 -11.59 -7.63 7.05
C ALA A 50 -11.96 -7.39 5.59
N LEU A 51 -11.09 -6.75 4.81
CA LEU A 51 -11.31 -6.46 3.39
C LEU A 51 -11.46 -7.73 2.54
N LEU A 52 -10.82 -8.84 2.94
CA LEU A 52 -11.00 -10.15 2.30
C LEU A 52 -12.42 -10.73 2.50
N GLN A 53 -13.20 -10.20 3.43
CA GLN A 53 -14.58 -10.64 3.70
C GLN A 53 -15.62 -9.77 3.00
N GLU A 54 -15.20 -8.65 2.40
CA GLU A 54 -16.08 -7.74 1.68
C GLU A 54 -16.36 -8.25 0.25
N ASP A 55 -17.57 -8.03 -0.22
CA ASP A 55 -17.99 -8.44 -1.57
C ASP A 55 -17.59 -7.38 -2.61
N VAL A 56 -16.34 -7.44 -3.05
CA VAL A 56 -15.78 -6.54 -4.08
C VAL A 56 -15.50 -7.35 -5.35
N PRO A 57 -15.92 -6.87 -6.53
CA PRO A 57 -15.56 -7.48 -7.83
C PRO A 57 -14.07 -7.29 -8.15
N TRP A 58 -13.21 -8.06 -7.49
CA TRP A 58 -11.74 -7.93 -7.56
C TRP A 58 -11.18 -8.09 -8.98
N ASP A 59 -11.85 -8.86 -9.84
CA ASP A 59 -11.51 -9.02 -11.26
C ASP A 59 -11.61 -7.71 -12.07
N LYS A 60 -12.19 -6.65 -11.48
CA LYS A 60 -12.24 -5.28 -12.00
C LYS A 60 -11.21 -4.35 -11.34
N GLY A 61 -10.49 -4.84 -10.34
CA GLY A 61 -9.55 -4.05 -9.53
C GLY A 61 -8.12 -4.11 -10.03
N THR A 62 -7.46 -2.95 -10.18
CA THR A 62 -6.01 -2.84 -10.33
C THR A 62 -5.42 -2.25 -9.05
N ALA A 63 -4.46 -2.95 -8.44
CA ALA A 63 -3.87 -2.51 -7.20
C ALA A 63 -2.39 -2.16 -7.35
N PHE A 64 -1.94 -1.24 -6.51
CA PHE A 64 -0.56 -0.77 -6.37
C PHE A 64 -0.17 -0.80 -4.90
N HIS A 65 1.11 -0.56 -4.60
CA HIS A 65 1.52 -0.29 -3.23
C HIS A 65 2.48 0.90 -3.15
N LEU A 66 2.63 1.45 -1.93
CA LEU A 66 3.26 2.75 -1.74
C LEU A 66 4.77 2.72 -1.90
N ASP A 67 5.42 1.66 -1.43
CA ASP A 67 6.88 1.62 -1.26
C ASP A 67 7.44 0.20 -1.22
N GLU A 68 8.75 0.08 -1.39
CA GLU A 68 9.51 -1.15 -1.20
C GLU A 68 11.00 -0.81 -0.98
N TYR A 69 11.75 -1.74 -0.41
CA TYR A 69 13.20 -1.63 -0.24
C TYR A 69 13.93 -1.97 -1.54
N ILE A 70 14.88 -1.12 -1.93
CA ILE A 70 15.74 -1.38 -3.09
C ILE A 70 16.63 -2.61 -2.83
N ASP A 71 16.80 -3.43 -3.87
CA ASP A 71 17.60 -4.67 -3.85
C ASP A 71 17.17 -5.72 -2.81
N LEU A 72 15.93 -5.62 -2.30
CA LEU A 72 15.39 -6.62 -1.40
C LEU A 72 14.58 -7.65 -2.19
N PRO A 73 14.98 -8.95 -2.19
CA PRO A 73 14.23 -9.96 -2.93
C PRO A 73 12.85 -10.18 -2.28
N ILE A 74 11.85 -10.48 -3.09
CA ILE A 74 10.48 -10.74 -2.64
C ILE A 74 10.38 -11.86 -1.58
N THR A 75 11.37 -12.77 -1.54
CA THR A 75 11.45 -13.86 -0.55
C THR A 75 11.88 -13.39 0.83
N HIS A 76 12.43 -12.19 0.96
CA HIS A 76 12.88 -11.66 2.25
C HIS A 76 11.68 -11.36 3.16
N ALA A 77 11.84 -11.60 4.47
CA ALA A 77 10.76 -11.42 5.44
C ALA A 77 10.25 -9.98 5.51
N ALA A 78 11.11 -8.99 5.26
CA ALA A 78 10.78 -7.57 5.27
C ALA A 78 10.21 -7.04 3.94
N SER A 79 10.13 -7.84 2.87
CA SER A 79 9.60 -7.36 1.60
C SER A 79 8.11 -7.04 1.72
N PHE A 80 7.73 -5.84 1.31
CA PHE A 80 6.34 -5.41 1.27
C PHE A 80 5.56 -6.11 0.14
N ARG A 81 6.24 -6.50 -0.93
CA ARG A 81 5.66 -7.37 -1.97
C ARG A 81 5.24 -8.71 -1.38
N LYS A 82 6.11 -9.34 -0.55
CA LYS A 82 5.79 -10.57 0.16
C LYS A 82 4.63 -10.38 1.13
N TYR A 83 4.68 -9.33 1.95
CA TYR A 83 3.64 -8.98 2.91
C TYR A 83 2.25 -8.90 2.24
N LEU A 84 2.14 -8.13 1.15
CA LEU A 84 0.88 -7.96 0.43
C LEU A 84 0.45 -9.23 -0.29
N LYS A 85 1.39 -9.98 -0.85
CA LYS A 85 1.12 -11.25 -1.50
C LYS A 85 0.48 -12.23 -0.52
N GLU A 86 1.11 -12.47 0.61
CA GLU A 86 0.65 -13.45 1.61
C GLU A 86 -0.64 -13.03 2.34
N ARG A 87 -0.88 -11.71 2.52
CA ARG A 87 -2.02 -11.21 3.30
C ARG A 87 -3.22 -10.77 2.50
N PHE A 88 -3.04 -10.57 1.20
CA PHE A 88 -4.12 -10.04 0.37
C PHE A 88 -4.15 -10.64 -1.03
N ILE A 89 -3.07 -10.51 -1.82
CA ILE A 89 -3.10 -10.80 -3.25
C ILE A 89 -3.41 -12.26 -3.54
N ASP A 90 -2.84 -13.20 -2.77
CA ASP A 90 -3.05 -14.65 -2.96
C ASP A 90 -4.48 -15.10 -2.56
N HIS A 91 -5.27 -14.21 -1.96
CA HIS A 91 -6.63 -14.50 -1.48
C HIS A 91 -7.74 -13.88 -2.35
N VAL A 92 -7.38 -12.99 -3.28
CA VAL A 92 -8.34 -12.31 -4.17
C VAL A 92 -7.95 -12.49 -5.64
N HIS A 93 -8.93 -12.41 -6.52
CA HIS A 93 -8.67 -12.51 -7.97
C HIS A 93 -8.64 -11.12 -8.60
N LEU A 94 -7.55 -10.36 -8.34
CA LEU A 94 -7.35 -9.04 -8.94
C LEU A 94 -7.19 -9.13 -10.45
N LYS A 95 -7.70 -8.11 -11.17
CA LYS A 95 -7.39 -7.87 -12.58
C LYS A 95 -5.89 -7.75 -12.77
N GLU A 96 -5.21 -7.01 -11.88
CA GLU A 96 -3.77 -6.81 -11.89
C GLU A 96 -3.29 -6.31 -10.52
N PHE A 97 -2.09 -6.74 -10.14
CA PHE A 97 -1.31 -6.08 -9.06
C PHE A 97 0.01 -5.58 -9.63
N VAL A 98 0.25 -4.28 -9.55
CA VAL A 98 1.46 -3.63 -10.05
C VAL A 98 2.45 -3.50 -8.89
N PHE A 99 3.44 -4.38 -8.86
CA PHE A 99 4.48 -4.37 -7.84
C PHE A 99 5.47 -3.22 -8.04
N VAL A 100 5.96 -2.68 -6.93
CA VAL A 100 7.16 -1.83 -6.90
C VAL A 100 8.37 -2.76 -7.02
N GLU A 101 8.78 -3.03 -8.26
CA GLU A 101 9.96 -3.82 -8.53
C GLU A 101 11.22 -3.01 -8.21
N THR A 102 12.11 -3.57 -7.41
CA THR A 102 13.28 -2.88 -6.88
C THR A 102 14.60 -3.58 -7.21
N GLU A 103 14.53 -4.68 -7.94
CA GLU A 103 15.66 -5.41 -8.47
C GLU A 103 15.91 -4.98 -9.93
N GLY A 104 17.16 -5.01 -10.36
CA GLY A 104 17.55 -4.58 -11.70
C GLY A 104 17.68 -3.05 -11.85
N ASP A 105 17.21 -2.49 -12.98
CA ASP A 105 17.28 -1.04 -13.22
C ASP A 105 16.11 -0.33 -12.50
N VAL A 106 16.44 0.26 -11.34
CA VAL A 106 15.46 0.94 -10.48
C VAL A 106 14.85 2.17 -11.17
N ASP A 107 15.62 2.90 -11.97
CA ASP A 107 15.11 4.08 -12.67
C ASP A 107 14.11 3.69 -13.77
N ASP A 108 14.36 2.61 -14.49
CA ASP A 108 13.41 2.05 -15.45
C ASP A 108 12.13 1.58 -14.75
N ASN A 109 12.25 0.91 -13.62
CA ASN A 109 11.11 0.47 -12.82
C ASN A 109 10.27 1.67 -12.34
N ILE A 110 10.90 2.74 -11.83
CA ILE A 110 10.21 3.98 -11.45
C ILE A 110 9.49 4.62 -12.64
N ARG A 111 10.12 4.65 -13.81
CA ARG A 111 9.49 5.17 -15.03
C ARG A 111 8.24 4.36 -15.42
N MET A 112 8.35 3.03 -15.38
CA MET A 112 7.22 2.14 -15.67
C MET A 112 6.09 2.34 -14.66
N LEU A 113 6.39 2.29 -13.37
CA LEU A 113 5.43 2.49 -12.28
C LEU A 113 4.73 3.85 -12.38
N THR A 114 5.50 4.92 -12.63
CA THR A 114 4.94 6.27 -12.80
C THR A 114 3.96 6.33 -13.95
N ARG A 115 4.30 5.71 -15.09
CA ARG A 115 3.39 5.64 -16.25
C ARG A 115 2.11 4.90 -15.87
N ARG A 116 2.25 3.70 -15.29
CA ARG A 116 1.11 2.86 -14.88
C ARG A 116 0.21 3.59 -13.86
N LEU A 117 0.80 4.24 -12.86
CA LEU A 117 0.03 4.98 -11.85
C LEU A 117 -0.75 6.15 -12.47
N ARG A 118 -0.16 6.85 -13.45
CA ARG A 118 -0.75 8.04 -14.09
C ARG A 118 -1.71 7.75 -15.22
N GLU A 119 -1.89 6.51 -15.64
CA GLU A 119 -2.85 6.14 -16.69
C GLU A 119 -4.28 6.56 -16.35
N LYS A 120 -4.68 6.42 -15.09
CA LYS A 120 -5.99 6.80 -14.56
C LYS A 120 -5.89 7.22 -13.11
N THR A 121 -6.92 7.87 -12.60
CA THR A 121 -7.04 8.25 -11.18
C THR A 121 -7.03 7.01 -10.27
N ILE A 122 -6.49 7.16 -9.08
CA ILE A 122 -6.62 6.19 -8.01
C ILE A 122 -7.92 6.50 -7.25
N ASP A 123 -8.79 5.51 -7.12
CA ASP A 123 -10.09 5.66 -6.49
C ASP A 123 -9.99 5.55 -4.97
N VAL A 124 -9.10 4.66 -4.48
CA VAL A 124 -8.90 4.44 -3.04
C VAL A 124 -7.41 4.38 -2.70
N GLY A 125 -6.99 5.15 -1.70
CA GLY A 125 -5.66 5.04 -1.08
C GLY A 125 -5.79 4.58 0.37
N VAL A 126 -5.25 3.41 0.69
CA VAL A 126 -5.13 2.89 2.05
C VAL A 126 -3.74 3.23 2.56
N ILE A 127 -3.66 4.22 3.44
CA ILE A 127 -2.40 4.86 3.80
C ILE A 127 -2.17 4.74 5.30
N GLY A 128 -1.04 4.14 5.69
CA GLY A 128 -0.54 4.15 7.04
C GLY A 128 0.28 5.42 7.34
N ILE A 129 0.35 5.78 8.61
CA ILE A 129 1.19 6.89 9.10
C ILE A 129 2.19 6.29 10.09
N GLY A 130 3.49 6.46 9.82
CA GLY A 130 4.55 5.96 10.70
C GLY A 130 4.66 6.75 12.02
N GLU A 131 5.44 6.24 12.97
CA GLU A 131 5.61 6.84 14.31
C GLU A 131 6.18 8.27 14.30
N ASN A 132 6.98 8.61 13.29
CA ASN A 132 7.52 9.95 13.06
C ASN A 132 6.68 10.79 12.09
N ALA A 133 5.42 10.39 11.85
CA ALA A 133 4.45 11.03 10.97
C ALA A 133 4.81 10.97 9.47
N HIS A 134 5.67 10.04 9.04
CA HIS A 134 5.91 9.81 7.62
C HIS A 134 4.74 9.07 6.94
N ILE A 135 4.60 9.30 5.65
CA ILE A 135 3.73 8.53 4.75
C ILE A 135 4.64 7.82 3.74
N ALA A 136 4.45 6.52 3.55
CA ALA A 136 5.41 5.66 2.85
C ALA A 136 6.81 5.82 3.47
N PHE A 137 7.88 5.67 2.70
CA PHE A 137 9.23 5.96 3.18
C PHE A 137 9.68 7.43 2.98
N ASN A 138 8.74 8.36 2.78
CA ASN A 138 9.06 9.78 2.69
C ASN A 138 9.32 10.37 4.10
N ASP A 139 10.41 9.90 4.70
CA ASP A 139 10.87 10.28 6.05
C ASP A 139 11.36 11.73 6.11
N PRO A 140 11.37 12.36 7.30
CA PRO A 140 12.02 13.67 7.48
C PRO A 140 13.53 13.68 7.14
N PRO A 141 13.99 14.68 6.35
CA PRO A 141 13.25 15.79 5.77
C PRO A 141 12.45 15.35 4.53
N ALA A 142 11.13 15.22 4.71
CA ALA A 142 10.24 14.74 3.67
C ALA A 142 10.16 15.74 2.50
N ASP A 143 10.15 15.24 1.27
CA ASP A 143 9.88 16.04 0.09
C ASP A 143 8.37 16.16 -0.15
N PHE A 144 7.78 17.29 0.25
CA PHE A 144 6.37 17.59 0.05
C PHE A 144 6.08 18.27 -1.30
N ASP A 145 7.12 18.71 -2.00
CA ASP A 145 6.99 19.45 -3.26
C ASP A 145 7.16 18.58 -4.50
N THR A 146 7.67 17.36 -4.34
CA THR A 146 7.89 16.42 -5.43
C THR A 146 6.62 16.19 -6.24
N LYS A 147 6.77 16.14 -7.57
CA LYS A 147 5.70 15.76 -8.50
C LYS A 147 5.94 14.36 -9.08
N GLN A 148 6.97 13.67 -8.63
CA GLN A 148 7.25 12.29 -9.02
C GLN A 148 6.28 11.35 -8.30
N ALA A 149 5.84 10.32 -8.99
CA ALA A 149 4.96 9.32 -8.40
C ALA A 149 5.71 8.41 -7.42
N TYR A 150 6.94 8.04 -7.76
CA TYR A 150 7.86 7.28 -6.91
C TYR A 150 9.21 7.96 -6.91
N ILE A 151 9.87 7.98 -5.77
CA ILE A 151 11.19 8.57 -5.55
C ILE A 151 12.08 7.61 -4.75
N ILE A 152 13.38 7.69 -4.97
CA ILE A 152 14.36 6.99 -4.13
C ILE A 152 14.65 7.85 -2.91
N VAL A 153 14.52 7.27 -1.73
CA VAL A 153 14.76 7.96 -0.46
C VAL A 153 15.72 7.17 0.43
N ASN A 154 16.42 7.87 1.31
CA ASN A 154 17.20 7.26 2.36
C ASN A 154 16.39 7.29 3.65
N LEU A 155 16.19 6.12 4.27
CA LEU A 155 15.50 6.05 5.56
C LEU A 155 16.29 6.75 6.65
N ASP A 156 15.59 7.49 7.50
CA ASP A 156 16.18 8.11 8.67
C ASP A 156 16.52 7.07 9.76
N SER A 157 17.24 7.52 10.78
CA SER A 157 17.68 6.64 11.86
C SER A 157 16.53 6.14 12.75
N ARG A 158 15.41 6.86 12.85
CA ARG A 158 14.24 6.48 13.64
C ARG A 158 13.44 5.41 12.89
N CYS A 159 13.21 5.62 11.59
CA CYS A 159 12.56 4.63 10.75
C CYS A 159 13.35 3.31 10.74
N LYS A 160 14.67 3.36 10.56
CA LYS A 160 15.53 2.16 10.65
C LYS A 160 15.40 1.44 11.99
N LYS A 161 15.40 2.17 13.11
CA LYS A 161 15.21 1.59 14.45
C LYS A 161 13.83 0.98 14.63
N GLN A 162 12.78 1.59 14.10
CA GLN A 162 11.43 1.04 14.11
C GLN A 162 11.39 -0.30 13.37
N GLN A 163 11.94 -0.37 12.15
CA GLN A 163 11.96 -1.59 11.34
C GLN A 163 12.68 -2.75 12.05
N VAL A 164 13.79 -2.47 12.73
CA VAL A 164 14.50 -3.46 13.56
C VAL A 164 13.68 -3.83 14.80
N GLY A 165 13.08 -2.85 15.48
CA GLY A 165 12.24 -3.07 16.66
C GLY A 165 10.99 -3.89 16.39
N GLU A 166 10.40 -3.77 15.21
CA GLU A 166 9.27 -4.58 14.72
C GLU A 166 9.71 -5.99 14.21
N GLY A 167 11.02 -6.26 14.19
CA GLY A 167 11.56 -7.58 13.81
C GLY A 167 11.66 -7.85 12.31
N TRP A 168 11.50 -6.82 11.47
CA TRP A 168 11.65 -6.97 10.01
C TRP A 168 13.11 -7.14 9.57
N PHE A 169 14.02 -6.54 10.30
CA PHE A 169 15.48 -6.67 10.12
C PHE A 169 16.17 -7.05 11.42
N LYS A 170 17.38 -7.66 11.32
CA LYS A 170 18.23 -8.01 12.45
C LYS A 170 19.22 -6.89 12.76
#